data_808b0e98e00d6011efcf999575d03d9f
#
_entry.id   808b0e98e00d6011efcf999575d03d9f
#
_cell.length_a   1.000
_cell.length_b   1.000
_cell.length_c   1.000
_cell.angle_alpha   90.00
_cell.angle_beta   90.00
_cell.angle_gamma   90.00
#
_symmetry.space_group_name_H-M   'P 1'
#
loop_
_entity.id
_entity.type
_entity.pdbx_description
1 polymer ?
#
loop_
_entity_poly.entity_id
_entity_poly.type
_entity_poly.pdbx_seq_one_letter_code
_entity_poly.pdbx_strand_id
1 'polypeptide(L)'
;MSIVALIRDARADEAFALEALQRRASDVWEEYRAQLAAHPDAITPPHQAIAEGRVRVAVDAAGRRLGFSTVLPVHDRRCELDDLFVEPEWMRRGVGRVLVHDLATRAHTAGASYVDVIANPNALGFYTRLGFHVTDETSTRFGAAPRMTLALPRSATRPEPR
;
A
#
# COMPACT_ATOMS: atom_id res chain seq x y z
N MET A 1 16.18 11.97 10.47
CA MET A 1 15.57 11.29 11.61
C MET A 1 14.59 10.24 11.11
N SER A 2 14.76 9.01 11.55
CA SER A 2 13.77 7.96 11.27
C SER A 2 12.52 8.23 12.10
N ILE A 3 11.36 8.30 11.44
CA ILE A 3 10.09 8.37 12.14
C ILE A 3 9.79 7.00 12.73
N VAL A 4 9.48 6.97 14.01
CA VAL A 4 8.92 5.79 14.66
C VAL A 4 7.42 5.86 14.47
N ALA A 5 6.92 5.25 13.39
CA ALA A 5 5.50 5.08 13.18
C ALA A 5 5.06 3.72 13.74
N LEU A 6 3.95 3.72 14.45
CA LEU A 6 3.27 2.50 14.85
C LEU A 6 2.31 2.10 13.73
N ILE A 7 2.32 0.83 13.33
CA ILE A 7 1.38 0.28 12.35
C ILE A 7 0.33 -0.55 13.07
N ARG A 8 -0.92 -0.30 12.78
CA ARG A 8 -2.07 -1.03 13.34
C ARG A 8 -3.15 -1.25 12.31
N ASP A 9 -4.10 -2.13 12.62
CA ASP A 9 -5.30 -2.27 11.81
C ASP A 9 -6.12 -0.98 11.82
N ALA A 10 -6.72 -0.66 10.68
CA ALA A 10 -7.69 0.41 10.59
C ALA A 10 -8.94 0.08 11.41
N ARG A 11 -9.57 1.11 11.98
CA ARG A 11 -10.83 1.00 12.71
C ARG A 11 -12.01 1.27 11.79
N ALA A 12 -13.14 0.68 12.09
CA ALA A 12 -14.36 0.85 11.29
C ALA A 12 -14.79 2.32 11.12
N ASP A 13 -14.54 3.16 12.12
CA ASP A 13 -14.87 4.59 12.11
C ASP A 13 -13.86 5.46 11.35
N GLU A 14 -12.80 4.87 10.80
CA GLU A 14 -11.74 5.62 10.09
C GLU A 14 -11.94 5.70 8.58
N ALA A 15 -12.93 5.03 8.01
CA ALA A 15 -13.08 4.92 6.55
C ALA A 15 -13.11 6.28 5.84
N PHE A 16 -13.87 7.25 6.35
CA PHE A 16 -13.93 8.58 5.76
C PHE A 16 -12.65 9.38 5.95
N ALA A 17 -11.97 9.21 7.07
CA ALA A 17 -10.67 9.87 7.32
C ALA A 17 -9.60 9.33 6.36
N LEU A 18 -9.61 8.04 6.05
CA LEU A 18 -8.68 7.43 5.10
C LEU A 18 -8.99 7.84 3.66
N GLU A 19 -10.26 7.93 3.29
CA GLU A 19 -10.64 8.50 1.98
C GLU A 19 -10.13 9.94 1.84
N ALA A 20 -10.32 10.77 2.84
CA ALA A 20 -9.85 12.15 2.82
C ALA A 20 -8.31 12.23 2.71
N LEU A 21 -7.58 11.36 3.42
CA LEU A 21 -6.13 11.24 3.30
C LEU A 21 -5.72 10.85 1.89
N GLN A 22 -6.37 9.87 1.30
CA GLN A 22 -6.10 9.43 -0.07
C GLN A 22 -6.30 10.57 -1.08
N ARG A 23 -7.36 11.37 -0.93
CA ARG A 23 -7.61 12.53 -1.79
C ARG A 23 -6.50 13.56 -1.65
N ARG A 24 -6.09 13.91 -0.43
CA ARG A 24 -4.98 14.84 -0.20
C ARG A 24 -3.66 14.34 -0.80
N ALA A 25 -3.36 13.06 -0.61
CA ALA A 25 -2.15 12.45 -1.14
C ALA A 25 -2.14 12.43 -2.68
N SER A 26 -3.29 12.20 -3.30
CA SER A 26 -3.45 12.19 -4.76
C SER A 26 -3.36 13.59 -5.37
N ASP A 27 -3.81 14.61 -4.65
CA ASP A 27 -3.79 16.01 -5.09
C ASP A 27 -2.37 16.58 -5.23
N VAL A 28 -1.37 15.93 -4.69
CA VAL A 28 0.04 16.29 -4.88
C VAL A 28 0.46 16.21 -6.35
N TRP A 29 -0.18 15.32 -7.12
CA TRP A 29 0.12 15.09 -8.53
C TRP A 29 -0.87 15.82 -9.42
N GLU A 30 -0.38 16.76 -10.22
CA GLU A 30 -1.23 17.60 -11.08
C GLU A 30 -2.09 16.80 -12.05
N GLU A 31 -1.52 15.76 -12.67
CA GLU A 31 -2.24 14.86 -13.57
C GLU A 31 -3.41 14.14 -12.89
N TYR A 32 -3.29 13.79 -11.64
CA TYR A 32 -4.37 13.13 -10.88
C TYR A 32 -5.44 14.10 -10.42
N ARG A 33 -5.10 15.36 -10.14
CA ARG A 33 -6.08 16.37 -9.74
C ARG A 33 -7.18 16.55 -10.80
N ALA A 34 -6.78 16.69 -12.06
CA ALA A 34 -7.73 16.83 -13.16
C ALA A 34 -8.58 15.55 -13.34
N GLN A 35 -7.95 14.38 -13.27
CA GLN A 35 -8.63 13.10 -13.42
C GLN A 35 -9.62 12.83 -12.28
N LEU A 36 -9.26 13.14 -11.05
CA LEU A 36 -10.14 12.98 -9.89
C LEU A 36 -11.28 13.99 -9.88
N ALA A 37 -11.05 15.20 -10.37
CA ALA A 37 -12.12 16.19 -10.56
C ALA A 37 -13.16 15.70 -11.57
N ALA A 38 -12.73 15.03 -12.65
CA ALA A 38 -13.61 14.44 -13.65
C ALA A 38 -14.26 13.13 -13.18
N HIS A 39 -13.60 12.40 -12.28
CA HIS A 39 -14.03 11.09 -11.79
C HIS A 39 -13.94 10.99 -10.25
N PRO A 40 -14.78 11.75 -9.50
CA PRO A 40 -14.70 11.75 -8.03
C PRO A 40 -15.03 10.38 -7.41
N ASP A 41 -15.70 9.51 -8.15
CA ASP A 41 -16.01 8.12 -7.76
C ASP A 41 -14.78 7.18 -7.81
N ALA A 42 -13.64 7.64 -8.32
CA ALA A 42 -12.41 6.84 -8.35
C ALA A 42 -11.83 6.59 -6.96
N ILE A 43 -12.17 7.42 -5.98
CA ILE A 43 -11.82 7.25 -4.57
C ILE A 43 -13.10 7.08 -3.77
N THR A 44 -13.17 6.02 -2.97
CA THR A 44 -14.29 5.71 -2.08
C THR A 44 -13.78 5.33 -0.70
N PRO A 45 -14.60 5.50 0.36
CA PRO A 45 -14.18 5.07 1.69
C PRO A 45 -13.99 3.55 1.73
N PRO A 46 -12.88 3.06 2.32
CA PRO A 46 -12.53 1.64 2.27
C PRO A 46 -13.25 0.79 3.33
N HIS A 47 -14.56 0.90 3.43
CA HIS A 47 -15.37 0.21 4.45
C HIS A 47 -15.20 -1.30 4.41
N GLN A 48 -15.31 -1.91 3.22
CA GLN A 48 -15.23 -3.36 3.08
C GLN A 48 -13.83 -3.87 3.41
N ALA A 49 -12.79 -3.22 2.89
CA ALA A 49 -11.41 -3.60 3.16
C ALA A 49 -11.06 -3.51 4.66
N ILE A 50 -11.58 -2.49 5.35
CA ILE A 50 -11.43 -2.37 6.81
C ILE A 50 -12.14 -3.52 7.52
N ALA A 51 -13.38 -3.80 7.15
CA ALA A 51 -14.17 -4.89 7.76
C ALA A 51 -13.50 -6.26 7.58
N GLU A 52 -12.80 -6.46 6.47
CA GLU A 52 -12.07 -7.68 6.15
C GLU A 52 -10.63 -7.72 6.73
N GLY A 53 -10.22 -6.70 7.47
CA GLY A 53 -8.89 -6.64 8.08
C GLY A 53 -7.75 -6.42 7.10
N ARG A 54 -8.00 -5.80 5.95
CA ARG A 54 -7.03 -5.62 4.86
C ARG A 54 -6.41 -4.21 4.81
N VAL A 55 -6.70 -3.36 5.80
CA VAL A 55 -6.19 -1.99 5.86
C VAL A 55 -5.31 -1.80 7.09
N ARG A 56 -4.08 -1.34 6.87
CA ARG A 56 -3.14 -1.00 7.93
C ARG A 56 -2.89 0.50 7.94
N VAL A 57 -2.83 1.10 9.12
CA VAL A 57 -2.64 2.54 9.32
C VAL A 57 -1.34 2.79 10.06
N ALA A 58 -0.55 3.71 9.53
CA ALA A 58 0.62 4.25 10.24
C ALA A 58 0.20 5.46 11.07
N VAL A 59 0.52 5.45 12.35
CA VAL A 59 0.20 6.52 13.28
C VAL A 59 1.45 7.02 14.00
N ASP A 60 1.47 8.28 14.39
CA ASP A 60 2.52 8.83 15.24
C ASP A 60 2.22 8.58 16.73
N ALA A 61 3.10 9.07 17.61
CA ALA A 61 2.95 8.91 19.07
C ALA A 61 1.67 9.57 19.62
N ALA A 62 1.14 10.58 18.93
CA ALA A 62 -0.11 11.24 19.29
C ALA A 62 -1.36 10.56 18.69
N GLY A 63 -1.18 9.49 17.93
CA GLY A 63 -2.26 8.77 17.27
C GLY A 63 -2.74 9.41 15.96
N ARG A 64 -2.01 10.39 15.41
CA ARG A 64 -2.36 10.96 14.10
C ARG A 64 -2.06 9.99 12.99
N ARG A 65 -2.98 9.87 12.04
CA ARG A 65 -2.82 9.01 10.87
C ARG A 65 -1.84 9.66 9.88
N LEU A 66 -0.75 8.96 9.60
CA LEU A 66 0.32 9.43 8.71
C LEU A 66 0.20 8.85 7.30
N GLY A 67 -0.44 7.70 7.18
CA GLY A 67 -0.62 6.98 5.94
C GLY A 67 -1.33 5.66 6.16
N PHE A 68 -1.66 4.99 5.07
CA PHE A 68 -2.28 3.66 5.14
C PHE A 68 -1.95 2.82 3.91
N SER A 69 -2.11 1.52 4.06
CA SER A 69 -2.04 0.54 2.98
C SER A 69 -3.29 -0.33 2.97
N THR A 70 -3.70 -0.72 1.77
CA THR A 70 -4.76 -1.71 1.55
C THR A 70 -4.21 -2.82 0.68
N VAL A 71 -4.48 -4.06 1.04
CA VAL A 71 -4.11 -5.23 0.25
C VAL A 71 -5.36 -5.99 -0.20
N LEU A 72 -5.25 -6.68 -1.33
CA LEU A 72 -6.24 -7.66 -1.75
C LEU A 72 -5.99 -8.98 -1.01
N PRO A 73 -7.00 -9.88 -0.93
CA PRO A 73 -6.79 -11.20 -0.35
C PRO A 73 -5.66 -11.95 -1.06
N VAL A 74 -4.87 -12.70 -0.29
CA VAL A 74 -3.81 -13.55 -0.86
C VAL A 74 -4.44 -14.59 -1.79
N HIS A 75 -3.93 -14.66 -3.02
CA HIS A 75 -4.37 -15.60 -4.04
C HIS A 75 -3.15 -16.14 -4.79
N ASP A 76 -3.10 -17.45 -5.01
CA ASP A 76 -1.98 -18.10 -5.69
C ASP A 76 -0.60 -17.70 -5.13
N ARG A 77 -0.50 -17.59 -3.81
CA ARG A 77 0.72 -17.18 -3.08
C ARG A 77 1.19 -15.76 -3.43
N ARG A 78 0.30 -14.92 -3.89
CA ARG A 78 0.55 -13.52 -4.22
C ARG A 78 -0.34 -12.62 -3.38
N CYS A 79 0.25 -11.54 -2.88
CA CYS A 79 -0.45 -10.46 -2.19
C CYS A 79 -0.34 -9.21 -3.04
N GLU A 80 -1.46 -8.63 -3.46
CA GLU A 80 -1.46 -7.39 -4.21
C GLU A 80 -1.66 -6.20 -3.28
N LEU A 81 -0.73 -5.26 -3.35
CA LEU A 81 -0.87 -3.95 -2.73
C LEU A 81 -1.80 -3.11 -3.60
N ASP A 82 -2.98 -2.82 -3.07
CA ASP A 82 -4.03 -2.09 -3.78
C ASP A 82 -3.92 -0.57 -3.58
N ASP A 83 -3.67 -0.15 -2.35
CA ASP A 83 -3.51 1.25 -1.98
C ASP A 83 -2.29 1.45 -1.07
N LEU A 84 -1.54 2.52 -1.34
CA LEU A 84 -0.50 3.02 -0.45
C LEU A 84 -0.50 4.55 -0.53
N PHE A 85 -0.94 5.18 0.53
CA PHE A 85 -1.04 6.64 0.59
C PHE A 85 -0.43 7.17 1.87
N VAL A 86 0.29 8.29 1.75
CA VAL A 86 0.95 8.99 2.85
C VAL A 86 0.47 10.43 2.86
N GLU A 87 0.18 10.97 4.05
CA GLU A 87 -0.12 12.41 4.18
C GLU A 87 0.95 13.25 3.48
N PRO A 88 0.58 14.27 2.70
CA PRO A 88 1.55 15.08 1.95
C PRO A 88 2.70 15.63 2.79
N GLU A 89 2.41 16.13 3.98
CA GLU A 89 3.41 16.68 4.89
C GLU A 89 4.37 15.63 5.47
N TRP A 90 4.01 14.35 5.37
CA TRP A 90 4.79 13.20 5.86
C TRP A 90 5.45 12.39 4.76
N MET A 91 5.30 12.79 3.52
CA MET A 91 5.99 12.16 2.38
C MET A 91 7.50 12.31 2.51
N ARG A 92 8.24 11.33 1.97
CA ARG A 92 9.71 11.26 2.00
C ARG A 92 10.32 11.21 3.41
N ARG A 93 9.54 10.77 4.39
CA ARG A 93 9.98 10.61 5.78
C ARG A 93 9.98 9.14 6.25
N GLY A 94 9.83 8.19 5.33
CA GLY A 94 9.89 6.77 5.61
C GLY A 94 8.57 6.11 5.98
N VAL A 95 7.45 6.82 5.98
CA VAL A 95 6.12 6.24 6.31
C VAL A 95 5.73 5.17 5.31
N GLY A 96 5.86 5.43 4.01
CA GLY A 96 5.55 4.45 2.96
C GLY A 96 6.41 3.20 3.06
N ARG A 97 7.69 3.36 3.34
CA ARG A 97 8.62 2.25 3.55
C ARG A 97 8.20 1.35 4.72
N VAL A 98 7.83 1.94 5.84
CA VAL A 98 7.38 1.18 7.03
C VAL A 98 6.08 0.42 6.73
N LEU A 99 5.15 1.04 6.01
CA LEU A 99 3.91 0.39 5.58
C LEU A 99 4.17 -0.80 4.64
N VAL A 100 5.06 -0.65 3.67
CA VAL A 100 5.43 -1.75 2.75
C VAL A 100 6.13 -2.88 3.51
N HIS A 101 7.02 -2.56 4.43
CA HIS A 101 7.67 -3.57 5.27
C HIS A 101 6.66 -4.35 6.12
N ASP A 102 5.70 -3.66 6.73
CA ASP A 102 4.62 -4.29 7.50
C ASP A 102 3.80 -5.24 6.63
N LEU A 103 3.34 -4.79 5.47
CA LEU A 103 2.54 -5.64 4.59
C LEU A 103 3.32 -6.84 4.04
N ALA A 104 4.59 -6.68 3.73
CA ALA A 104 5.44 -7.78 3.26
C ALA A 104 5.60 -8.86 4.34
N THR A 105 5.82 -8.46 5.58
CA THR A 105 5.90 -9.38 6.74
C THR A 105 4.59 -10.13 6.93
N ARG A 106 3.47 -9.44 6.87
CA ARG A 106 2.14 -10.05 7.03
C ARG A 106 1.79 -10.97 5.87
N ALA A 107 2.11 -10.58 4.63
CA ALA A 107 1.92 -11.40 3.44
C ALA A 107 2.74 -12.70 3.53
N HIS A 108 3.99 -12.60 3.95
CA HIS A 108 4.85 -13.76 4.16
C HIS A 108 4.25 -14.72 5.21
N THR A 109 3.78 -14.19 6.34
CA THR A 109 3.12 -14.98 7.40
C THR A 109 1.85 -15.66 6.89
N ALA A 110 1.13 -15.01 5.96
CA ALA A 110 -0.07 -15.57 5.32
C ALA A 110 0.22 -16.55 4.19
N GLY A 111 1.49 -16.88 3.93
CA GLY A 111 1.91 -17.86 2.94
C GLY A 111 2.17 -17.30 1.54
N ALA A 112 2.19 -16.00 1.37
CA ALA A 112 2.53 -15.39 0.09
C ALA A 112 4.02 -15.53 -0.23
N SER A 113 4.32 -15.73 -1.51
CA SER A 113 5.69 -15.75 -2.03
C SER A 113 6.07 -14.44 -2.71
N TYR A 114 5.08 -13.64 -3.07
CA TYR A 114 5.27 -12.38 -3.79
C TYR A 114 4.30 -11.31 -3.30
N VAL A 115 4.77 -10.06 -3.34
CA VAL A 115 3.91 -8.88 -3.27
C VAL A 115 3.92 -8.21 -4.64
N ASP A 116 2.75 -7.97 -5.19
CA ASP A 116 2.56 -7.28 -6.46
C ASP A 116 1.99 -5.89 -6.22
N VAL A 117 2.32 -4.95 -7.09
CA VAL A 117 1.73 -3.61 -7.11
C VAL A 117 1.60 -3.12 -8.55
N ILE A 118 0.49 -2.46 -8.85
CA ILE A 118 0.37 -1.62 -10.04
C ILE A 118 0.77 -0.22 -9.59
N ALA A 119 2.01 0.16 -9.91
CA ALA A 119 2.62 1.35 -9.35
C ALA A 119 2.17 2.62 -10.08
N ASN A 120 1.94 3.69 -9.32
CA ASN A 120 1.95 5.02 -9.89
C ASN A 120 3.31 5.24 -10.57
N PRO A 121 3.37 5.66 -11.85
CA PRO A 121 4.63 5.91 -12.54
C PRO A 121 5.60 6.83 -11.77
N ASN A 122 5.07 7.80 -11.02
CA ASN A 122 5.86 8.69 -10.17
C ASN A 122 6.49 7.99 -8.95
N ALA A 123 6.01 6.81 -8.58
CA ALA A 123 6.50 6.02 -7.45
C ALA A 123 7.44 4.88 -7.87
N LEU A 124 7.80 4.79 -9.15
CA LEU A 124 8.67 3.72 -9.67
C LEU A 124 9.97 3.62 -8.88
N GLY A 125 10.65 4.74 -8.65
CA GLY A 125 11.89 4.78 -7.88
C GLY A 125 11.72 4.35 -6.42
N PHE A 126 10.59 4.70 -5.80
CA PHE A 126 10.26 4.28 -4.44
C PHE A 126 10.18 2.75 -4.34
N TYR A 127 9.40 2.11 -5.20
CA TYR A 127 9.26 0.64 -5.18
C TYR A 127 10.55 -0.06 -5.58
N THR A 128 11.28 0.46 -6.55
CA THR A 128 12.57 -0.11 -6.97
C THR A 128 13.56 -0.14 -5.82
N ARG A 129 13.64 0.92 -5.02
CA ARG A 129 14.51 0.97 -3.82
C ARG A 129 14.12 -0.03 -2.75
N LEU A 130 12.87 -0.45 -2.71
CA LEU A 130 12.39 -1.48 -1.78
C LEU A 130 12.60 -2.92 -2.28
N GLY A 131 13.14 -3.08 -3.48
CA GLY A 131 13.43 -4.39 -4.07
C GLY A 131 12.38 -4.90 -5.06
N PHE A 132 11.38 -4.09 -5.40
CA PHE A 132 10.42 -4.45 -6.45
C PHE A 132 11.06 -4.34 -7.82
N HIS A 133 10.66 -5.23 -8.72
CA HIS A 133 11.07 -5.24 -10.12
C HIS A 133 9.86 -5.10 -11.03
N VAL A 134 10.01 -4.35 -12.12
CA VAL A 134 8.97 -4.26 -13.16
C VAL A 134 8.87 -5.61 -13.87
N THR A 135 7.67 -6.18 -13.88
CA THR A 135 7.39 -7.46 -14.54
C THR A 135 6.52 -7.29 -15.77
N ASP A 136 5.74 -6.23 -15.84
CA ASP A 136 4.81 -5.97 -16.96
C ASP A 136 4.36 -4.51 -16.93
N GLU A 137 3.60 -4.12 -17.95
CA GLU A 137 2.86 -2.86 -18.00
C GLU A 137 1.38 -3.18 -18.16
N THR A 138 0.54 -2.49 -17.43
CA THR A 138 -0.91 -2.68 -17.48
C THR A 138 -1.62 -1.36 -17.77
N SER A 139 -2.75 -1.45 -18.44
CA SER A 139 -3.64 -0.30 -18.64
C SER A 139 -4.49 -0.09 -17.41
N THR A 140 -4.48 1.13 -16.89
CA THR A 140 -5.35 1.54 -15.80
C THR A 140 -6.37 2.57 -16.29
N ARG A 141 -7.36 2.86 -15.45
CA ARG A 141 -8.32 3.94 -15.68
C ARG A 141 -7.65 5.28 -16.01
N PHE A 142 -6.42 5.50 -15.53
CA PHE A 142 -5.65 6.75 -15.67
C PHE A 142 -4.43 6.62 -16.59
N GLY A 143 -4.38 5.60 -17.43
CA GLY A 143 -3.30 5.35 -18.38
C GLY A 143 -2.45 4.13 -18.03
N ALA A 144 -1.35 3.95 -18.77
CA ALA A 144 -0.44 2.83 -18.56
C ALA A 144 0.33 3.00 -17.24
N ALA A 145 0.49 1.89 -16.52
CA ALA A 145 1.23 1.84 -15.26
C ALA A 145 2.08 0.57 -15.18
N PRO A 146 3.29 0.64 -14.57
CA PRO A 146 4.12 -0.55 -14.41
C PRO A 146 3.52 -1.48 -13.34
N ARG A 147 3.47 -2.77 -13.67
CA ARG A 147 3.27 -3.82 -12.66
C ARG A 147 4.63 -4.20 -12.11
N MET A 148 4.74 -4.21 -10.78
CA MET A 148 5.99 -4.52 -10.10
C MET A 148 5.78 -5.65 -9.10
N THR A 149 6.83 -6.43 -8.87
CA THR A 149 6.79 -7.59 -7.98
C THR A 149 7.99 -7.59 -7.03
N LEU A 150 7.72 -7.86 -5.76
CA LEU A 150 8.71 -8.13 -4.72
C LEU A 150 8.67 -9.62 -4.36
N ALA A 151 9.79 -10.33 -4.52
CA ALA A 151 9.93 -11.69 -4.03
C ALA A 151 10.12 -11.69 -2.51
N LEU A 152 9.31 -12.49 -1.82
CA LEU A 152 9.44 -12.68 -0.37
C LEU A 152 10.41 -13.82 -0.06
N PRO A 153 11.03 -13.85 1.14
CA PRO A 153 11.88 -14.95 1.53
C PRO A 153 11.12 -16.28 1.46
N ARG A 154 11.81 -17.34 1.03
CA ARG A 154 11.22 -18.68 1.11
C ARG A 154 11.01 -19.06 2.56
N SER A 155 9.81 -19.56 2.90
CA SER A 155 9.60 -20.20 4.19
C SER A 155 10.61 -21.32 4.33
N ALA A 156 11.36 -21.36 5.47
CA ALA A 156 12.21 -22.50 5.78
C ALA A 156 11.32 -23.75 5.79
N THR A 157 11.57 -24.67 4.88
CA THR A 157 10.97 -25.99 4.90
C THR A 157 11.42 -26.62 6.23
N ARG A 158 10.47 -26.83 7.14
CA ARG A 158 10.73 -27.60 8.34
C ARG A 158 11.25 -28.96 7.86
N PRO A 159 12.44 -29.41 8.27
CA PRO A 159 12.87 -30.76 7.92
C PRO A 159 11.85 -31.73 8.47
N GLU A 160 11.33 -32.60 7.62
CA GLU A 160 10.48 -33.70 8.09
C GLU A 160 11.28 -34.51 9.12
N PRO A 161 10.66 -34.87 10.25
CA PRO A 161 11.30 -35.79 11.17
C PRO A 161 11.49 -37.13 10.49
N ARG A 162 12.74 -37.59 10.46
CA ARG A 162 13.09 -38.94 10.00
C ARG A 162 12.57 -39.98 10.99
#